data_16c28d43b56672f6a16185917b9d1f7e
#
_entry.id   16c28d43b56672f6a16185917b9d1f7e
#
_cell.length_a   1.000
_cell.length_b   1.000
_cell.length_c   1.000
_cell.angle_alpha   90.00
_cell.angle_beta   90.00
_cell.angle_gamma   90.00
#
_symmetry.space_group_name_H-M   'P 1'
#
loop_
_entity.id
_entity.type
_entity.pdbx_description
1 polymer ?
#
loop_
_entity_poly.entity_id
_entity_poly.type
_entity_poly.pdbx_seq_one_letter_code
_entity_poly.pdbx_strand_id
1 'polypeptide(L)'
;MKILVTGGAGFLGARLIEALLTPAARDLLPEGGRIVSADLAACPISDPRIESRTGDISDPAFLASLVDADTRVIYHLAAIVSGQAEADFDLGLRINFDATRALLEHCRQQGQVPRLVFASSLAVFGGPLPDRVPESLAPLPQSSYGAQKAMAELLINDYSRKGY
;
A
#
# COMPACT_ATOMS: atom_id res chain seq x y z
N MET A 1 -13.71 -0.81 13.87
CA MET A 1 -13.23 -0.77 12.45
C MET A 1 -11.88 -0.09 12.39
N LYS A 2 -10.94 -0.66 11.63
CA LYS A 2 -9.59 -0.12 11.45
C LYS A 2 -9.28 0.05 9.97
N ILE A 3 -8.71 1.21 9.63
CA ILE A 3 -8.08 1.49 8.34
C ILE A 3 -6.57 1.47 8.55
N LEU A 4 -5.84 0.70 7.76
CA LEU A 4 -4.38 0.71 7.74
C LEU A 4 -3.90 1.56 6.55
N VAL A 5 -2.99 2.49 6.80
CA VAL A 5 -2.29 3.26 5.77
C VAL A 5 -0.80 3.00 5.90
N THR A 6 -0.23 2.19 5.02
CA THR A 6 1.22 2.03 4.95
C THR A 6 1.82 3.16 4.12
N GLY A 7 2.97 3.68 4.50
CA GLY A 7 3.48 4.93 3.93
C GLY A 7 2.72 6.17 4.44
N GLY A 8 2.14 6.06 5.65
CA GLY A 8 1.22 7.06 6.20
C GLY A 8 1.85 8.39 6.57
N ALA A 9 3.17 8.43 6.81
CA ALA A 9 3.91 9.66 7.06
C ALA A 9 4.41 10.35 5.76
N GLY A 10 4.33 9.65 4.62
CA GLY A 10 4.69 10.20 3.31
C GLY A 10 3.66 11.23 2.80
N PHE A 11 4.00 11.89 1.70
CA PHE A 11 3.17 12.95 1.10
C PHE A 11 1.73 12.50 0.82
N LEU A 12 1.55 11.39 0.10
CA LEU A 12 0.21 10.87 -0.22
C LEU A 12 -0.50 10.31 1.01
N GLY A 13 0.24 9.59 1.88
CA GLY A 13 -0.31 9.00 3.09
C GLY A 13 -0.88 10.06 4.04
N ALA A 14 -0.13 11.13 4.30
CA ALA A 14 -0.60 12.22 5.14
C ALA A 14 -1.86 12.89 4.55
N ARG A 15 -1.87 13.20 3.25
CA ARG A 15 -3.04 13.78 2.59
C ARG A 15 -4.27 12.87 2.62
N LEU A 16 -4.08 11.57 2.44
CA LEU A 16 -5.15 10.60 2.56
C LEU A 16 -5.71 10.55 3.99
N ILE A 17 -4.83 10.52 5.00
CA ILE A 17 -5.24 10.52 6.41
C ILE A 17 -6.02 11.79 6.74
N GLU A 18 -5.55 12.98 6.31
CA GLU A 18 -6.30 14.23 6.46
C GLU A 18 -7.71 14.12 5.85
N ALA A 19 -7.82 13.60 4.64
CA ALA A 19 -9.10 13.43 3.95
C ALA A 19 -10.04 12.45 4.67
N LEU A 20 -9.51 11.33 5.19
CA LEU A 20 -10.28 10.34 5.95
C LEU A 20 -10.82 10.88 7.28
N LEU A 21 -10.19 11.89 7.84
CA LEU A 21 -10.63 12.54 9.09
C LEU A 21 -11.75 13.56 8.89
N THR A 22 -12.06 13.93 7.64
CA THR A 22 -13.12 14.90 7.33
C THR A 22 -14.52 14.31 7.46
N PRO A 23 -15.56 15.14 7.70
CA PRO A 23 -16.95 14.66 7.70
C PRO A 23 -17.39 14.01 6.38
N ALA A 24 -16.78 14.39 5.24
CA ALA A 24 -17.07 13.81 3.93
C ALA A 24 -16.69 12.33 3.81
N ALA A 25 -15.75 11.86 4.63
CA ALA A 25 -15.30 10.46 4.65
C ALA A 25 -15.98 9.61 5.75
N ARG A 26 -17.08 10.08 6.35
CA ARG A 26 -17.74 9.38 7.46
C ARG A 26 -18.18 7.95 7.11
N ASP A 27 -18.51 7.69 5.86
CA ASP A 27 -18.88 6.35 5.39
C ASP A 27 -17.67 5.41 5.32
N LEU A 28 -16.46 5.95 5.14
CA LEU A 28 -15.20 5.20 5.12
C LEU A 28 -14.61 5.03 6.52
N LEU A 29 -14.73 6.06 7.36
CA LEU A 29 -14.27 6.05 8.76
C LEU A 29 -15.44 6.48 9.68
N PRO A 30 -16.31 5.53 10.05
CA PRO A 30 -17.44 5.81 10.92
C PRO A 30 -17.00 6.17 12.35
N GLU A 31 -17.95 6.63 13.17
CA GLU A 31 -17.70 6.91 14.58
C GLU A 31 -17.12 5.70 15.30
N GLY A 32 -16.09 5.90 16.13
CA GLY A 32 -15.31 4.82 16.76
C GLY A 32 -14.33 4.10 15.83
N GLY A 33 -14.24 4.49 14.57
CA GLY A 33 -13.21 4.02 13.65
C GLY A 33 -11.84 4.62 13.95
N ARG A 34 -10.77 3.87 13.66
CA ARG A 34 -9.38 4.31 13.84
C ARG A 34 -8.56 4.13 12.58
N ILE A 35 -7.51 4.94 12.45
CA ILE A 35 -6.52 4.86 11.37
C ILE A 35 -5.19 4.43 12.00
N VAL A 36 -4.59 3.37 11.47
CA VAL A 36 -3.20 3.01 11.76
C VAL A 36 -2.32 3.55 10.64
N SER A 37 -1.47 4.53 10.98
CA SER A 37 -0.46 5.08 10.09
C SER A 37 0.85 4.34 10.31
N ALA A 38 1.27 3.52 9.36
CA ALA A 38 2.49 2.72 9.44
C ALA A 38 3.55 3.26 8.47
N ASP A 39 4.72 3.65 9.00
CA ASP A 39 5.81 4.24 8.22
C ASP A 39 7.14 4.12 8.98
N LEU A 40 8.28 4.42 8.33
CA LEU A 40 9.58 4.59 9.00
C LEU A 40 9.62 5.83 9.90
N ALA A 41 8.75 6.81 9.66
CA ALA A 41 8.60 8.03 10.45
C ALA A 41 7.24 8.07 11.15
N ALA A 42 7.15 8.85 12.22
CA ALA A 42 5.87 9.11 12.90
C ALA A 42 4.91 9.89 12.01
N CYS A 43 3.60 9.61 12.14
CA CYS A 43 2.56 10.34 11.44
C CYS A 43 2.63 11.84 11.81
N PRO A 44 2.67 12.75 10.82
CA PRO A 44 2.75 14.19 11.09
C PRO A 44 1.42 14.80 11.58
N ILE A 45 0.32 14.03 11.55
CA ILE A 45 -1.03 14.49 11.89
C ILE A 45 -1.35 14.02 13.31
N SER A 46 -1.81 14.94 14.16
CA SER A 46 -2.25 14.65 15.52
C SER A 46 -3.78 14.66 15.59
N ASP A 47 -4.37 13.48 15.74
CA ASP A 47 -5.82 13.29 15.93
C ASP A 47 -6.02 12.03 16.80
N PRO A 48 -6.95 12.00 17.76
CA PRO A 48 -7.15 10.85 18.65
C PRO A 48 -7.57 9.57 17.94
N ARG A 49 -8.03 9.64 16.70
CA ARG A 49 -8.37 8.49 15.86
C ARG A 49 -7.16 7.86 15.15
N ILE A 50 -5.98 8.49 15.25
CA ILE A 50 -4.75 8.01 14.60
C ILE A 50 -3.88 7.27 15.61
N GLU A 51 -3.50 6.05 15.24
CA GLU A 51 -2.42 5.30 15.88
C GLU A 51 -1.20 5.33 14.96
N SER A 52 -0.14 6.05 15.36
CA SER A 52 1.12 6.09 14.61
C SER A 52 1.99 4.91 14.98
N ARG A 53 2.34 4.07 14.01
CA ARG A 53 3.21 2.90 14.16
C ARG A 53 4.47 3.09 13.32
N THR A 54 5.61 3.23 14.00
CA THR A 54 6.91 3.43 13.34
C THR A 54 7.64 2.09 13.20
N GLY A 55 8.04 1.74 11.96
CA GLY A 55 8.76 0.51 11.67
C GLY A 55 8.94 0.26 10.18
N ASP A 56 9.74 -0.75 9.86
CA ASP A 56 10.00 -1.17 8.49
C ASP A 56 8.93 -2.17 8.02
N ILE A 57 8.24 -1.85 6.94
CA ILE A 57 7.19 -2.71 6.36
C ILE A 57 7.75 -4.07 5.86
N SER A 58 9.05 -4.16 5.61
CA SER A 58 9.72 -5.41 5.24
C SER A 58 10.08 -6.30 6.45
N ASP A 59 9.94 -5.79 7.67
CA ASP A 59 10.08 -6.60 8.88
C ASP A 59 8.79 -7.42 9.10
N PRO A 60 8.86 -8.78 9.07
CA PRO A 60 7.68 -9.62 9.23
C PRO A 60 6.95 -9.44 10.56
N ALA A 61 7.68 -9.15 11.65
CA ALA A 61 7.07 -8.93 12.97
C ALA A 61 6.32 -7.60 13.02
N PHE A 62 6.90 -6.54 12.47
CA PHE A 62 6.22 -5.25 12.34
C PHE A 62 4.98 -5.38 11.47
N LEU A 63 5.10 -5.97 10.26
CA LEU A 63 3.99 -6.17 9.34
C LEU A 63 2.86 -6.98 9.98
N ALA A 64 3.17 -8.07 10.67
CA ALA A 64 2.19 -8.91 11.36
C ALA A 64 1.44 -8.14 12.45
N SER A 65 2.06 -7.14 13.08
CA SER A 65 1.44 -6.31 14.10
C SER A 65 0.43 -5.29 13.55
N LEU A 66 0.41 -5.05 12.23
CA LEU A 66 -0.41 -4.03 11.59
C LEU A 66 -1.81 -4.49 11.24
N VAL A 67 -2.01 -5.79 10.99
CA VAL A 67 -3.28 -6.37 10.53
C VAL A 67 -3.90 -7.23 11.62
N ASP A 68 -5.16 -7.00 11.92
CA ASP A 68 -5.96 -7.78 12.86
C ASP A 68 -7.40 -7.94 12.37
N ALA A 69 -8.25 -8.60 13.16
CA ALA A 69 -9.65 -8.86 12.83
C ALA A 69 -10.50 -7.60 12.61
N ASP A 70 -10.05 -6.43 13.10
CA ASP A 70 -10.74 -5.15 12.91
C ASP A 70 -10.37 -4.45 11.61
N THR A 71 -9.31 -4.90 10.92
CA THR A 71 -8.83 -4.29 9.69
C THR A 71 -9.82 -4.52 8.55
N ARG A 72 -10.40 -3.45 8.03
CA ARG A 72 -11.39 -3.49 6.95
C ARG A 72 -10.89 -2.92 5.64
N VAL A 73 -9.99 -1.94 5.73
CA VAL A 73 -9.40 -1.29 4.55
C VAL A 73 -7.90 -1.15 4.76
N ILE A 74 -7.14 -1.41 3.72
CA ILE A 74 -5.70 -1.18 3.66
C ILE A 74 -5.41 -0.28 2.47
N TYR A 75 -4.86 0.91 2.73
CA TYR A 75 -4.23 1.75 1.72
C TYR A 75 -2.73 1.47 1.73
N HIS A 76 -2.27 0.71 0.75
CA HIS A 76 -0.87 0.30 0.67
C HIS A 76 -0.09 1.27 -0.22
N LEU A 77 0.52 2.29 0.44
CA LEU A 77 1.25 3.38 -0.22
C LEU A 77 2.76 3.30 0.03
N ALA A 78 3.20 2.46 0.99
CA ALA A 78 4.61 2.27 1.29
C ALA A 78 5.36 1.75 0.06
N ALA A 79 6.39 2.47 -0.35
CA ALA A 79 7.26 2.11 -1.46
C ALA A 79 8.55 2.93 -1.40
N ILE A 80 9.62 2.42 -1.97
CA ILE A 80 10.75 3.26 -2.37
C ILE A 80 10.55 3.71 -3.83
N VAL A 81 11.05 4.91 -4.13
CA VAL A 81 10.86 5.55 -5.43
C VAL A 81 11.76 4.96 -6.52
N SER A 82 11.44 5.25 -7.78
CA SER A 82 12.08 4.69 -8.96
C SER A 82 13.61 4.82 -8.94
N GLY A 83 14.16 6.00 -8.67
CA GLY A 83 15.61 6.21 -8.64
C GLY A 83 16.33 5.37 -7.58
N GLN A 84 15.73 5.20 -6.42
CA GLN A 84 16.29 4.36 -5.34
C GLN A 84 16.18 2.87 -5.67
N ALA A 85 15.05 2.42 -6.23
CA ALA A 85 14.86 1.03 -6.63
C ALA A 85 15.76 0.62 -7.81
N GLU A 86 16.16 1.57 -8.65
CA GLU A 86 17.12 1.35 -9.74
C GLU A 86 18.57 1.30 -9.21
N ALA A 87 18.88 2.14 -8.21
CA ALA A 87 20.21 2.17 -7.59
C ALA A 87 20.46 0.96 -6.66
N ASP A 88 19.41 0.46 -6.01
CA ASP A 88 19.47 -0.70 -5.10
C ASP A 88 18.32 -1.66 -5.44
N PHE A 89 18.62 -2.62 -6.31
CA PHE A 89 17.66 -3.61 -6.80
C PHE A 89 17.07 -4.46 -5.68
N ASP A 90 17.92 -4.93 -4.75
CA ASP A 90 17.49 -5.82 -3.66
C ASP A 90 16.59 -5.09 -2.67
N LEU A 91 16.90 -3.84 -2.35
CA LEU A 91 16.04 -2.99 -1.53
C LEU A 91 14.71 -2.73 -2.24
N GLY A 92 14.76 -2.43 -3.55
CA GLY A 92 13.57 -2.24 -4.38
C GLY A 92 12.65 -3.44 -4.34
N LEU A 93 13.18 -4.61 -4.62
CA LEU A 93 12.41 -5.86 -4.63
C LEU A 93 11.82 -6.15 -3.24
N ARG A 94 12.60 -6.01 -2.18
CA ARG A 94 12.18 -6.27 -0.81
C ARG A 94 11.02 -5.35 -0.38
N ILE A 95 11.11 -4.04 -0.64
CA ILE A 95 10.10 -3.08 -0.18
C ILE A 95 8.88 -3.05 -1.12
N ASN A 96 9.09 -2.95 -2.44
CA ASN A 96 8.00 -2.71 -3.38
C ASN A 96 7.22 -3.98 -3.74
N PHE A 97 7.85 -5.16 -3.65
CA PHE A 97 7.20 -6.41 -4.00
C PHE A 97 7.06 -7.39 -2.83
N ASP A 98 8.17 -7.78 -2.16
CA ASP A 98 8.12 -8.80 -1.13
C ASP A 98 7.29 -8.37 0.09
N ALA A 99 7.38 -7.09 0.50
CA ALA A 99 6.53 -6.56 1.58
C ALA A 99 5.05 -6.58 1.19
N THR A 100 4.71 -6.24 -0.07
CA THR A 100 3.33 -6.37 -0.60
C THR A 100 2.86 -7.82 -0.55
N ARG A 101 3.69 -8.76 -1.01
CA ARG A 101 3.40 -10.19 -0.97
C ARG A 101 3.20 -10.69 0.46
N ALA A 102 4.07 -10.28 1.38
CA ALA A 102 3.98 -10.65 2.79
C ALA A 102 2.71 -10.11 3.46
N LEU A 103 2.29 -8.88 3.12
CA LEU A 103 1.05 -8.28 3.60
C LEU A 103 -0.18 -9.08 3.15
N LEU A 104 -0.26 -9.43 1.86
CA LEU A 104 -1.34 -10.24 1.31
C LEU A 104 -1.38 -11.63 1.95
N GLU A 105 -0.21 -12.27 2.08
CA GLU A 105 -0.11 -13.60 2.68
C GLU A 105 -0.50 -13.59 4.17
N HIS A 106 -0.14 -12.54 4.91
CA HIS A 106 -0.56 -12.38 6.29
C HIS A 106 -2.09 -12.25 6.41
N CYS A 107 -2.72 -11.41 5.56
CA CYS A 107 -4.18 -11.31 5.52
C CYS A 107 -4.83 -12.67 5.24
N ARG A 108 -4.34 -13.39 4.23
CA ARG A 108 -4.84 -14.71 3.83
C ARG A 108 -4.72 -15.73 4.97
N GLN A 109 -3.57 -15.80 5.65
CA GLN A 109 -3.33 -16.75 6.75
C GLN A 109 -4.20 -16.45 7.97
N GLN A 110 -4.53 -15.18 8.21
CA GLN A 110 -5.44 -14.78 9.29
C GLN A 110 -6.92 -14.90 8.90
N GLY A 111 -7.22 -15.34 7.69
CA GLY A 111 -8.60 -15.38 7.16
C GLY A 111 -9.24 -14.00 7.04
N GLN A 112 -8.41 -12.95 6.93
CA GLN A 112 -8.88 -11.58 6.75
C GLN A 112 -8.93 -11.22 5.27
N VAL A 113 -10.05 -10.61 4.86
CA VAL A 113 -10.27 -10.15 3.48
C VAL A 113 -10.54 -8.63 3.52
N PRO A 114 -9.55 -7.81 3.87
CA PRO A 114 -9.72 -6.37 3.85
C PRO A 114 -9.80 -5.86 2.41
N ARG A 115 -10.51 -4.74 2.21
CA ARG A 115 -10.43 -4.03 0.93
C ARG A 115 -9.04 -3.41 0.79
N LEU A 116 -8.29 -3.81 -0.23
CA LEU A 116 -6.97 -3.27 -0.51
C LEU A 116 -7.03 -2.21 -1.62
N VAL A 117 -6.45 -1.05 -1.36
CA VAL A 117 -6.15 0.00 -2.34
C VAL A 117 -4.64 0.09 -2.46
N PHE A 118 -4.12 -0.21 -3.63
CA PHE A 118 -2.68 -0.23 -3.91
C PHE A 118 -2.28 0.95 -4.79
N ALA A 119 -1.27 1.71 -4.36
CA ALA A 119 -0.69 2.76 -5.19
C ALA A 119 0.30 2.13 -6.18
N SER A 120 -0.12 1.94 -7.41
CA SER A 120 0.77 1.54 -8.49
C SER A 120 1.51 2.75 -9.09
N SER A 121 1.94 2.69 -10.33
CA SER A 121 2.72 3.75 -10.96
C SER A 121 2.54 3.74 -12.48
N LEU A 122 2.70 4.90 -13.10
CA LEU A 122 2.86 5.00 -14.56
C LEU A 122 4.09 4.25 -15.08
N ALA A 123 5.08 3.98 -14.23
CA ALA A 123 6.28 3.22 -14.58
C ALA A 123 6.00 1.74 -14.96
N VAL A 124 4.79 1.25 -14.73
CA VAL A 124 4.36 -0.07 -15.21
C VAL A 124 4.24 -0.10 -16.73
N PHE A 125 4.05 1.07 -17.37
CA PHE A 125 4.01 1.22 -18.81
C PHE A 125 5.36 1.67 -19.35
N GLY A 126 5.75 1.16 -20.53
CA GLY A 126 7.01 1.51 -21.18
C GLY A 126 7.05 1.00 -22.62
N GLY A 127 8.19 1.26 -23.28
CA GLY A 127 8.33 1.00 -24.72
C GLY A 127 7.55 2.01 -25.57
N PRO A 128 7.20 1.69 -26.83
CA PRO A 128 6.37 2.54 -27.67
C PRO A 128 4.97 2.69 -27.09
N LEU A 129 4.62 3.88 -26.61
CA LEU A 129 3.30 4.16 -26.03
C LEU A 129 2.47 4.95 -27.04
N PRO A 130 1.13 4.73 -27.09
CA PRO A 130 0.22 5.59 -27.83
C PRO A 130 0.10 6.98 -27.14
N ASP A 131 -0.36 7.99 -27.88
CA ASP A 131 -0.57 9.34 -27.33
C ASP A 131 -1.50 9.36 -26.10
N ARG A 132 -2.43 8.40 -26.04
CA ARG A 132 -3.28 8.15 -24.88
C ARG A 132 -3.15 6.69 -24.49
N VAL A 133 -2.70 6.43 -23.28
CA VAL A 133 -2.57 5.09 -22.71
C VAL A 133 -3.95 4.63 -22.23
N PRO A 134 -4.59 3.63 -22.86
CA PRO A 134 -5.87 3.09 -22.40
C PRO A 134 -5.67 2.17 -21.19
N GLU A 135 -6.71 1.99 -20.39
CA GLU A 135 -6.69 1.09 -19.23
C GLU A 135 -6.42 -0.38 -19.61
N SER A 136 -6.75 -0.77 -20.86
CA SER A 136 -6.53 -2.12 -21.38
C SER A 136 -5.09 -2.38 -21.84
N LEU A 137 -4.20 -1.36 -21.82
CA LEU A 137 -2.83 -1.56 -22.23
C LEU A 137 -2.09 -2.47 -21.23
N ALA A 138 -1.50 -3.54 -21.72
CA ALA A 138 -0.71 -4.44 -20.90
C ALA A 138 0.53 -3.71 -20.33
N PRO A 139 0.85 -3.88 -19.04
CA PRO A 139 2.10 -3.39 -18.48
C PRO A 139 3.32 -3.93 -19.21
N LEU A 140 4.25 -3.04 -19.57
CA LEU A 140 5.54 -3.38 -20.18
C LEU A 140 6.64 -2.52 -19.56
N PRO A 141 6.96 -2.73 -18.27
CA PRO A 141 7.89 -1.87 -17.53
C PRO A 141 9.29 -1.91 -18.11
N GLN A 142 9.98 -0.77 -18.05
CA GLN A 142 11.36 -0.57 -18.53
C GLN A 142 12.32 -0.21 -17.39
N SER A 143 11.90 -0.36 -16.12
CA SER A 143 12.70 -0.10 -14.94
C SER A 143 12.40 -1.13 -13.85
N SER A 144 13.36 -1.32 -12.92
CA SER A 144 13.19 -2.21 -11.75
C SER A 144 11.96 -1.83 -10.94
N TYR A 145 11.77 -0.53 -10.69
CA TYR A 145 10.59 -0.02 -9.97
C TYR A 145 9.28 -0.37 -10.69
N GLY A 146 9.22 -0.12 -12.00
CA GLY A 146 8.04 -0.44 -12.81
C GLY A 146 7.73 -1.95 -12.81
N ALA A 147 8.76 -2.79 -12.94
CA ALA A 147 8.62 -4.25 -12.87
C ALA A 147 8.09 -4.71 -11.50
N GLN A 148 8.62 -4.15 -10.40
CA GLN A 148 8.17 -4.47 -9.03
C GLN A 148 6.70 -4.08 -8.83
N LYS A 149 6.28 -2.90 -9.32
CA LYS A 149 4.88 -2.46 -9.24
C LYS A 149 3.96 -3.32 -10.10
N ALA A 150 4.33 -3.66 -11.32
CA ALA A 150 3.54 -4.54 -12.20
C ALA A 150 3.39 -5.96 -11.63
N MET A 151 4.45 -6.53 -11.06
CA MET A 151 4.38 -7.82 -10.35
C MET A 151 3.42 -7.76 -9.16
N ALA A 152 3.44 -6.67 -8.39
CA ALA A 152 2.54 -6.48 -7.26
C ALA A 152 1.08 -6.37 -7.73
N GLU A 153 0.78 -5.64 -8.81
CA GLU A 153 -0.56 -5.58 -9.40
C GLU A 153 -1.09 -6.96 -9.78
N LEU A 154 -0.27 -7.75 -10.49
CA LEU A 154 -0.65 -9.10 -10.91
C LEU A 154 -0.91 -10.02 -9.72
N LEU A 155 -0.09 -9.92 -8.68
CA LEU A 155 -0.25 -10.69 -7.46
C LEU A 155 -1.54 -10.31 -6.71
N ILE A 156 -1.81 -9.02 -6.53
CA ILE A 156 -3.03 -8.51 -5.89
C ILE A 156 -4.27 -9.00 -6.64
N ASN A 157 -4.24 -8.91 -7.97
CA ASN A 157 -5.34 -9.37 -8.81
C ASN A 157 -5.60 -10.88 -8.65
N ASP A 158 -4.55 -11.70 -8.52
CA ASP A 158 -4.71 -13.14 -8.33
C ASP A 158 -5.27 -13.47 -6.93
N TYR A 159 -4.81 -12.79 -5.87
CA TYR A 159 -5.37 -12.94 -4.53
C TYR A 159 -6.85 -12.54 -4.51
N SER A 160 -7.21 -11.40 -5.13
CA SER A 160 -8.60 -10.96 -5.25
C SER A 160 -9.47 -11.96 -6.01
N ARG A 161 -8.98 -12.49 -7.15
CA ARG A 161 -9.68 -13.52 -7.94
C ARG A 161 -9.91 -14.81 -7.13
N LYS A 162 -9.00 -15.15 -6.22
CA LYS A 162 -9.09 -16.31 -5.32
C LYS A 162 -10.02 -16.07 -4.11
N GLY A 163 -10.42 -14.82 -3.85
CA GLY A 163 -11.26 -14.45 -2.71
C GLY A 163 -10.50 -14.28 -1.40
N TYR A 164 -9.21 -13.94 -1.51
CA TYR A 164 -8.33 -13.68 -0.36
C TYR A 164 -8.27 -12.20 -0.03
#